data_b4cc62ddb51d3f119542daf876dc663f
#
_entry.id   b4cc62ddb51d3f119542daf876dc663f
#
_cell.length_a   1.000
_cell.length_b   1.000
_cell.length_c   1.000
_cell.angle_alpha   90.00
_cell.angle_beta   90.00
_cell.angle_gamma   90.00
#
_symmetry.space_group_name_H-M   'P 1'
#
loop_
_entity.id
_entity.type
_entity.pdbx_description
1 polymer ?
#
loop_
_entity_poly.entity_id
_entity_poly.type
_entity_poly.pdbx_seq_one_letter_code
_entity_poly.pdbx_strand_id
1 'polypeptide(L)'
;MATSEGFMEFIVEQAEGAGHISTKRMFGAYCLYCDEKPVAFIGENSVFVKPTEKGRAFIGDVTEGELFPGSKLWFIIEERFEERDWFSELIRLTAGELPQPKPRKPRAGKKKYLMN
;
A
#
# COMPACT_ATOMS: atom_id res chain seq x y z
N MET A 1 -8.84 13.42 -8.35
CA MET A 1 -7.77 14.38 -8.56
C MET A 1 -6.43 13.73 -8.46
N ALA A 2 -5.47 14.29 -9.16
CA ALA A 2 -4.16 13.68 -9.20
C ALA A 2 -3.39 13.96 -7.90
N THR A 3 -2.73 12.94 -7.39
CA THR A 3 -1.85 13.08 -6.25
C THR A 3 -0.58 13.81 -6.68
N SER A 4 -0.11 14.75 -5.88
CA SER A 4 1.12 15.43 -6.21
C SER A 4 2.31 14.50 -5.97
N GLU A 5 3.32 14.66 -6.81
CA GLU A 5 4.53 13.88 -6.70
C GLU A 5 5.26 14.15 -5.38
N GLY A 6 5.21 15.42 -4.94
CA GLY A 6 5.85 15.78 -3.68
C GLY A 6 5.24 15.06 -2.49
N PHE A 7 3.93 14.96 -2.46
CA PHE A 7 3.28 14.23 -1.38
C PHE A 7 3.63 12.75 -1.43
N MET A 8 3.65 12.18 -2.63
CA MET A 8 4.03 10.78 -2.79
C MET A 8 5.44 10.53 -2.27
N GLU A 9 6.38 11.41 -2.62
CA GLU A 9 7.76 11.26 -2.17
C GLU A 9 7.87 11.36 -0.66
N PHE A 10 7.10 12.27 -0.06
CA PHE A 10 7.09 12.40 1.39
C PHE A 10 6.60 11.11 2.04
N ILE A 11 5.52 10.53 1.52
CA ILE A 11 4.98 9.29 2.09
C ILE A 11 5.95 8.14 1.93
N VAL A 12 6.64 8.07 0.80
CA VAL A 12 7.66 7.03 0.59
C VAL A 12 8.74 7.15 1.66
N GLU A 13 9.21 8.37 1.94
CA GLU A 13 10.22 8.57 2.97
C GLU A 13 9.72 8.12 4.34
N GLN A 14 8.46 8.42 4.63
CA GLN A 14 7.89 8.05 5.93
C GLN A 14 7.76 6.53 6.08
N ALA A 15 7.69 5.82 4.98
CA ALA A 15 7.51 4.36 5.01
C ALA A 15 8.82 3.59 4.90
N GLU A 16 9.94 4.26 4.68
CA GLU A 16 11.18 3.55 4.36
C GLU A 16 11.66 2.59 5.43
N GLY A 17 11.32 2.85 6.68
CA GLY A 17 11.71 1.95 7.76
C GLY A 17 11.00 0.61 7.73
N ALA A 18 9.96 0.46 6.93
CA ALA A 18 9.16 -0.77 6.89
C ALA A 18 9.78 -1.87 6.04
N GLY A 19 10.60 -1.52 5.07
CA GLY A 19 11.19 -2.49 4.16
C GLY A 19 11.52 -1.84 2.84
N HIS A 20 11.52 -2.64 1.80
CA HIS A 20 11.78 -2.11 0.44
C HIS A 20 10.52 -1.47 -0.09
N ILE A 21 10.57 -0.16 -0.26
CA ILE A 21 9.40 0.63 -0.65
C ILE A 21 9.49 1.01 -2.12
N SER A 22 8.39 0.83 -2.84
CA SER A 22 8.31 1.27 -4.22
C SER A 22 6.90 1.76 -4.49
N THR A 23 6.71 2.44 -5.61
CA THR A 23 5.39 2.96 -5.98
C THR A 23 5.14 2.73 -7.45
N LYS A 24 3.84 2.69 -7.78
CA LYS A 24 3.40 2.66 -9.16
C LYS A 24 2.26 3.64 -9.31
N ARG A 25 2.31 4.42 -10.38
CA ARG A 25 1.20 5.31 -10.68
C ARG A 25 0.00 4.49 -11.13
N MET A 26 -1.17 4.79 -10.58
CA MET A 26 -2.33 3.98 -10.85
C MET A 26 -3.59 4.82 -10.61
N PHE A 27 -4.43 4.96 -11.64
CA PHE A 27 -5.71 5.67 -11.53
C PHE A 27 -5.57 7.09 -10.99
N GLY A 28 -4.52 7.79 -11.39
CA GLY A 28 -4.32 9.16 -10.93
C GLY A 28 -3.77 9.28 -9.53
N ALA A 29 -3.48 8.16 -8.89
CA ALA A 29 -2.89 8.12 -7.56
C ALA A 29 -1.63 7.28 -7.64
N TYR A 30 -1.09 6.89 -6.49
CA TYR A 30 0.08 6.02 -6.44
C TYR A 30 -0.23 4.85 -5.53
N CYS A 31 0.13 3.66 -5.98
CA CYS A 31 0.05 2.48 -5.14
C CYS A 31 1.40 2.30 -4.46
N LEU A 32 1.39 2.14 -3.15
CA LEU A 32 2.59 1.97 -2.34
C LEU A 32 2.82 0.48 -2.11
N TYR A 33 4.04 0.03 -2.42
CA TYR A 33 4.43 -1.36 -2.24
C TYR A 33 5.49 -1.46 -1.16
N CYS A 34 5.37 -2.49 -0.32
CA CYS A 34 6.40 -2.83 0.65
C CYS A 34 6.81 -4.27 0.40
N ASP A 35 8.08 -4.48 0.07
CA ASP A 35 8.60 -5.80 -0.29
C ASP A 35 7.74 -6.42 -1.39
N GLU A 36 7.38 -5.59 -2.38
CA GLU A 36 6.61 -5.97 -3.55
C GLU A 36 5.15 -6.33 -3.27
N LYS A 37 4.67 -6.07 -2.05
CA LYS A 37 3.27 -6.28 -1.70
C LYS A 37 2.55 -4.94 -1.71
N PRO A 38 1.39 -4.84 -2.38
CA PRO A 38 0.65 -3.56 -2.37
C PRO A 38 0.01 -3.35 -1.01
N VAL A 39 0.46 -2.34 -0.30
CA VAL A 39 0.01 -2.10 1.07
C VAL A 39 -0.88 -0.88 1.21
N ALA A 40 -0.82 0.06 0.28
CA ALA A 40 -1.56 1.30 0.44
C ALA A 40 -1.70 2.03 -0.88
N PHE A 41 -2.66 2.97 -0.91
CA PHE A 41 -2.78 3.94 -2.00
C PHE A 41 -2.55 5.33 -1.44
N ILE A 42 -1.79 6.13 -2.16
CA ILE A 42 -1.51 7.50 -1.76
C ILE A 42 -2.47 8.41 -2.52
N GLY A 43 -3.39 9.00 -1.80
CA GLY A 43 -4.36 9.91 -2.37
C GLY A 43 -3.88 11.35 -2.30
N GLU A 44 -4.81 12.27 -2.44
CA GLU A 44 -4.47 13.67 -2.54
C GLU A 44 -3.92 14.22 -1.21
N ASN A 45 -4.58 13.93 -0.12
CA ASN A 45 -4.20 14.41 1.20
C ASN A 45 -4.18 13.31 2.24
N SER A 46 -4.34 12.07 1.82
CA SER A 46 -4.45 10.99 2.77
C SER A 46 -3.89 9.72 2.16
N VAL A 47 -3.62 8.76 3.02
CA VAL A 47 -3.11 7.46 2.61
C VAL A 47 -4.16 6.42 2.97
N PHE A 48 -4.51 5.59 2.01
CA PHE A 48 -5.47 4.51 2.22
C PHE A 48 -4.68 3.23 2.41
N VAL A 49 -4.66 2.71 3.63
CA VAL A 49 -3.86 1.54 3.98
C VAL A 49 -4.73 0.31 3.95
N LYS A 50 -4.21 -0.76 3.35
CA LYS A 50 -4.96 -2.00 3.25
C LYS A 50 -5.33 -2.51 4.64
N PRO A 51 -6.60 -2.89 4.86
CA PRO A 51 -7.01 -3.31 6.21
C PRO A 51 -6.41 -4.66 6.58
N THR A 52 -5.83 -4.72 7.77
CA THR A 52 -5.30 -5.94 8.34
C THR A 52 -5.66 -5.94 9.82
N GLU A 53 -5.67 -7.11 10.42
CA GLU A 53 -5.98 -7.21 11.85
C GLU A 53 -4.90 -6.54 12.69
N LYS A 54 -3.65 -6.78 12.34
CA LYS A 54 -2.55 -6.18 13.09
C LYS A 54 -2.54 -4.67 12.92
N GLY A 55 -2.82 -4.19 11.72
CA GLY A 55 -2.91 -2.76 11.48
C GLY A 55 -4.02 -2.13 12.29
N ARG A 56 -5.18 -2.76 12.32
CA ARG A 56 -6.31 -2.23 13.10
C ARG A 56 -5.95 -2.16 14.59
N ALA A 57 -5.34 -3.22 15.12
CA ALA A 57 -4.97 -3.22 16.52
C ALA A 57 -3.93 -2.14 16.81
N PHE A 58 -3.01 -1.93 15.90
CA PHE A 58 -1.96 -0.93 16.07
C PHE A 58 -2.51 0.49 16.03
N ILE A 59 -3.41 0.77 15.08
CA ILE A 59 -3.98 2.12 14.95
C ILE A 59 -4.95 2.43 16.07
N GLY A 60 -5.77 1.46 16.46
CA GLY A 60 -6.82 1.65 17.43
C GLY A 60 -8.05 2.22 16.77
N ASP A 61 -8.39 3.45 17.11
CA ASP A 61 -9.53 4.14 16.51
C ASP A 61 -9.14 4.60 15.12
N VAL A 62 -9.70 3.98 14.08
CA VAL A 62 -9.31 4.28 12.71
C VAL A 62 -10.52 4.64 11.88
N THR A 63 -10.34 5.64 11.02
CA THR A 63 -11.34 6.02 10.03
C THR A 63 -11.23 5.06 8.85
N GLU A 64 -12.36 4.62 8.33
CA GLU A 64 -12.37 3.75 7.17
C GLU A 64 -13.21 4.36 6.07
N GLY A 65 -12.85 4.06 4.84
CA GLY A 65 -13.60 4.57 3.72
C GLY A 65 -13.29 3.79 2.46
N GLU A 66 -14.13 4.00 1.45
CA GLU A 66 -13.94 3.34 0.17
C GLU A 66 -12.86 4.05 -0.63
N LEU A 67 -12.02 3.26 -1.27
CA LEU A 67 -11.01 3.80 -2.17
C LEU A 67 -11.66 4.37 -3.43
N PHE A 68 -12.70 3.69 -3.89
CA PHE A 68 -13.55 4.13 -4.98
C PHE A 68 -14.93 3.51 -4.75
N PRO A 69 -15.98 4.03 -5.38
CA PRO A 69 -17.33 3.50 -5.12
C PRO A 69 -17.40 2.00 -5.33
N GLY A 70 -17.86 1.30 -4.30
CA GLY A 70 -18.00 -0.15 -4.35
C GLY A 70 -16.77 -0.92 -3.89
N SER A 71 -15.67 -0.25 -3.56
CA SER A 71 -14.50 -0.96 -3.08
C SER A 71 -14.69 -1.38 -1.63
N LYS A 72 -13.77 -2.24 -1.16
CA LYS A 72 -13.72 -2.55 0.25
C LYS A 72 -13.33 -1.31 1.04
N LEU A 73 -13.62 -1.33 2.32
CA LEU A 73 -13.20 -0.24 3.21
C LEU A 73 -11.71 -0.37 3.49
N TRP A 74 -11.01 0.75 3.40
CA TRP A 74 -9.59 0.83 3.70
C TRP A 74 -9.39 1.76 4.88
N PHE A 75 -8.29 1.62 5.59
CA PHE A 75 -7.93 2.54 6.67
C PHE A 75 -7.49 3.85 6.07
N ILE A 76 -8.07 4.95 6.53
CA ILE A 76 -7.70 6.28 6.03
C ILE A 76 -6.78 6.94 7.04
N ILE A 77 -5.57 7.24 6.62
CA ILE A 77 -4.58 7.92 7.47
C ILE A 77 -4.40 9.32 6.91
N GLU A 78 -4.67 10.34 7.72
CA GLU A 78 -4.70 11.71 7.24
C GLU A 78 -3.62 12.60 7.83
N GLU A 79 -3.14 12.35 9.03
CA GLU A 79 -2.13 13.18 9.66
C GLU A 79 -1.01 12.37 10.28
N ARG A 80 -1.33 11.19 10.79
CA ARG A 80 -0.34 10.42 11.53
C ARG A 80 0.78 9.89 10.64
N PHE A 81 0.62 9.95 9.33
CA PHE A 81 1.74 9.62 8.45
C PHE A 81 2.92 10.57 8.66
N GLU A 82 2.72 11.71 9.31
CA GLU A 82 3.82 12.60 9.65
C GLU A 82 4.69 12.03 10.74
N GLU A 83 4.20 11.07 11.49
CA GLU A 83 4.99 10.39 12.52
C GLU A 83 5.71 9.22 11.86
N ARG A 84 6.94 9.44 11.48
CA ARG A 84 7.68 8.50 10.65
C ARG A 84 7.74 7.08 11.23
N ASP A 85 8.12 6.98 12.49
CA ASP A 85 8.25 5.66 13.11
C ASP A 85 6.92 4.95 13.20
N TRP A 86 5.87 5.69 13.52
CA TRP A 86 4.53 5.13 13.59
C TRP A 86 4.06 4.63 12.23
N PHE A 87 4.27 5.46 11.21
CA PHE A 87 3.80 5.11 9.87
C PHE A 87 4.59 3.92 9.31
N SER A 88 5.91 3.92 9.50
CA SER A 88 6.73 2.79 9.07
C SER A 88 6.28 1.50 9.73
N GLU A 89 5.98 1.56 11.02
CA GLU A 89 5.52 0.37 11.73
C GLU A 89 4.18 -0.12 11.18
N LEU A 90 3.27 0.80 10.90
CA LEU A 90 1.99 0.42 10.33
C LEU A 90 2.17 -0.29 8.99
N ILE A 91 3.01 0.27 8.13
CA ILE A 91 3.27 -0.34 6.82
C ILE A 91 3.93 -1.69 6.98
N ARG A 92 4.87 -1.82 7.92
CA ARG A 92 5.54 -3.09 8.17
C ARG A 92 4.55 -4.16 8.63
N LEU A 93 3.66 -3.80 9.55
CA LEU A 93 2.65 -4.74 10.04
C LEU A 93 1.70 -5.15 8.93
N THR A 94 1.32 -4.19 8.10
CA THR A 94 0.43 -4.47 6.98
C THR A 94 1.08 -5.45 6.01
N ALA A 95 2.31 -5.19 5.63
CA ALA A 95 3.02 -6.07 4.70
C ALA A 95 3.21 -7.46 5.29
N GLY A 96 3.48 -7.51 6.59
CA GLY A 96 3.71 -8.79 7.25
C GLY A 96 2.50 -9.70 7.27
N GLU A 97 1.30 -9.13 7.23
CA GLU A 97 0.07 -9.92 7.26
C GLU A 97 -0.40 -10.31 5.86
N LEU A 98 0.09 -9.63 4.83
CA LEU A 98 -0.31 -9.95 3.46
C LEU A 98 0.47 -11.16 2.96
N PRO A 99 -0.13 -11.94 2.05
CA PRO A 99 0.58 -13.10 1.50
C PRO A 99 1.77 -12.67 0.66
N GLN A 100 2.76 -13.53 0.57
CA GLN A 100 3.90 -13.29 -0.30
C GLN A 100 3.41 -13.13 -1.74
N PRO A 101 4.04 -12.25 -2.53
CA PRO A 101 3.70 -12.16 -3.94
C PRO A 101 4.01 -13.49 -4.60
N LYS A 102 3.11 -13.94 -5.42
CA LYS A 102 3.37 -15.17 -6.15
C LYS A 102 4.50 -14.94 -7.12
N PRO A 103 5.42 -15.90 -7.23
CA PRO A 103 6.44 -15.79 -8.26
C PRO A 103 5.72 -15.63 -9.59
N ARG A 104 6.21 -14.73 -10.41
CA ARG A 104 5.62 -14.54 -11.71
C ARG A 104 5.79 -15.82 -12.50
N LYS A 105 4.69 -16.45 -12.85
CA LYS A 105 4.78 -17.64 -13.65
C LYS A 105 5.33 -17.30 -15.01
N PRO A 106 6.29 -18.11 -15.51
CA PRO A 106 6.65 -17.94 -16.92
C PRO A 106 5.39 -18.19 -17.73
N ARG A 107 5.16 -17.42 -18.62
CA ARG A 107 3.95 -17.60 -19.39
C ARG A 107 4.01 -18.82 -20.23
N ALA A 108 3.57 -19.47 -19.87
CA ALA A 108 3.62 -20.28 -20.26
C ALA A 108 3.14 -20.82 -20.61
N GLY A 109 3.51 -20.31 -20.21
CA GLY A 109 3.47 -20.57 -20.18
C GLY A 109 2.90 -20.72 -20.62
N LYS A 110 2.98 -20.47 -20.88
CA LYS A 110 2.78 -20.34 -21.10
C LYS A 110 2.86 -20.85 -21.48
N LYS A 111 3.13 -21.06 -21.70
CA LYS A 111 3.51 -21.48 -21.84
C LYS A 111 3.26 -22.14 -22.17
N LYS A 112 3.31 -22.35 -22.56
CA LYS A 112 3.39 -22.82 -22.74
C LYS A 112 2.95 -23.15 -23.34
N TYR A 113 2.97 -23.05 -23.75
CA TYR A 113 3.00 -23.15 -24.15
C TYR A 113 3.28 -23.49 -24.86
N LEU A 114 3.66 -23.59 -25.51
CA LEU A 114 4.16 -23.89 -25.95
C LEU A 114 4.02 -24.41 -26.14
N MET A 115 4.13 -24.29 -26.52
CA MET A 115 4.23 -24.65 -26.45
C MET A 115 3.98 -25.01 -26.19
N ASN A 116 3.94 -25.00 -26.59
CA ASN A 116 3.99 -25.20 -26.14
C ASN A 116 3.86 -25.50 -25.94
#